data_1a9609188860aeca0daab5bcb6479018
#
_entry.id   1a9609188860aeca0daab5bcb6479018
#
_cell.length_a   1.000
_cell.length_b   1.000
_cell.length_c   1.000
_cell.angle_alpha   90.00
_cell.angle_beta   90.00
_cell.angle_gamma   90.00
#
_symmetry.space_group_name_H-M   'P 1'
#
loop_
_entity.id
_entity.type
_entity.pdbx_description
1 polymer ?
#
loop_
_entity_poly.entity_id
_entity_poly.type
_entity_poly.pdbx_seq_one_letter_code
_entity_poly.pdbx_strand_id
1 'polypeptide(L)'
;MKHSLMLTVVLLLTPLAALQAAGLKRPNVVLIVCDDLNDYVAHLGGHPQARTPHMDALAHGGVSFRRSYCQDPICAPSRASFLTGIYPFRSGDFTFRPWFEFPVLQNSRTLMEHFRANGYYVVGSGKLMHHHRQSDWDEYPYKADYGPFAYDGKERVGHPSVPEPYRSIGPVDGSFGPLSDVPFGGRGGKGWIYGAWGKVKPMRYVNDDDRDPTPDERNARWAADRIGQFAREKDARPFFLAVGFIRPHTPMYAPKKYFDLFPLKSLQLPVIKPGDAADTHYRDVFSDEIKGLRYYRTLGQSYPTVEEGLKAFLQAY
;
A
#
# COMPACT_ATOMS: atom_id res chain seq x y z
N MET A 1 -12.91 28.77 -58.81
CA MET A 1 -12.73 29.62 -57.64
C MET A 1 -13.23 29.03 -56.31
N LYS A 2 -13.81 27.82 -56.26
CA LYS A 2 -14.31 27.21 -55.01
C LYS A 2 -13.32 26.33 -54.22
N HIS A 3 -12.22 25.95 -54.80
CA HIS A 3 -11.22 25.08 -54.13
C HIS A 3 -10.10 25.83 -53.38
N SER A 4 -9.89 27.11 -53.68
CA SER A 4 -8.85 27.92 -53.02
C SER A 4 -9.24 28.42 -51.61
N LEU A 5 -10.54 28.51 -51.34
CA LEU A 5 -11.04 29.01 -50.03
C LEU A 5 -10.97 27.93 -48.94
N MET A 6 -11.08 26.66 -49.30
CA MET A 6 -11.08 25.54 -48.35
C MET A 6 -9.70 25.21 -47.81
N LEU A 7 -8.64 25.41 -48.62
CA LEU A 7 -7.25 25.14 -48.22
C LEU A 7 -6.72 26.21 -47.25
N THR A 8 -7.19 27.45 -47.36
CA THR A 8 -6.78 28.58 -46.49
C THR A 8 -7.37 28.48 -45.10
N VAL A 9 -8.58 27.92 -44.93
CA VAL A 9 -9.23 27.75 -43.61
C VAL A 9 -8.57 26.62 -42.79
N VAL A 10 -8.12 25.55 -43.45
CA VAL A 10 -7.43 24.44 -42.75
C VAL A 10 -6.04 24.85 -42.24
N LEU A 11 -5.32 25.72 -42.95
CA LEU A 11 -4.02 26.23 -42.56
C LEU A 11 -4.08 27.26 -41.41
N LEU A 12 -5.19 27.92 -41.20
CA LEU A 12 -5.38 28.89 -40.10
C LEU A 12 -5.82 28.26 -38.78
N LEU A 13 -6.37 27.05 -38.79
CA LEU A 13 -6.81 26.35 -37.58
C LEU A 13 -5.70 25.55 -36.90
N THR A 14 -4.67 25.14 -37.62
CA THR A 14 -3.55 24.36 -37.07
C THR A 14 -2.64 25.14 -36.09
N PRO A 15 -2.35 26.44 -36.27
CA PRO A 15 -1.52 27.15 -35.29
C PRO A 15 -2.27 27.52 -34.00
N LEU A 16 -3.61 27.67 -34.02
CA LEU A 16 -4.39 27.99 -32.82
C LEU A 16 -4.44 26.80 -31.82
N ALA A 17 -4.59 25.59 -32.32
CA ALA A 17 -4.57 24.39 -31.49
C ALA A 17 -3.17 24.12 -30.90
N ALA A 18 -2.11 24.41 -31.66
CA ALA A 18 -0.74 24.31 -31.18
C ALA A 18 -0.37 25.40 -30.16
N LEU A 19 -0.91 26.62 -30.31
CA LEU A 19 -0.69 27.70 -29.33
C LEU A 19 -1.45 27.45 -28.00
N GLN A 20 -2.63 26.84 -28.03
CA GLN A 20 -3.35 26.47 -26.81
C GLN A 20 -2.66 25.32 -26.03
N ALA A 21 -2.00 24.41 -26.72
CA ALA A 21 -1.21 23.35 -26.07
C ALA A 21 0.10 23.86 -25.43
N ALA A 22 0.66 24.96 -25.90
CA ALA A 22 1.90 25.53 -25.39
C ALA A 22 1.79 26.29 -24.07
N GLY A 23 0.57 26.53 -23.56
CA GLY A 23 0.31 27.32 -22.34
C GLY A 23 -0.12 26.56 -21.11
N LEU A 24 -0.44 25.28 -21.19
CA LEU A 24 -0.86 24.48 -20.04
C LEU A 24 0.36 24.01 -19.25
N LYS A 25 0.54 24.58 -18.06
CA LYS A 25 1.52 24.06 -17.11
C LYS A 25 1.18 22.59 -16.83
N ARG A 26 2.15 21.71 -17.03
CA ARG A 26 2.01 20.29 -16.69
C ARG A 26 1.77 20.17 -15.19
N PRO A 27 0.71 19.47 -14.73
CA PRO A 27 0.42 19.34 -13.31
C PRO A 27 1.50 18.49 -12.62
N ASN A 28 1.79 18.78 -11.39
CA ASN A 28 2.49 17.86 -10.50
C ASN A 28 1.58 16.67 -10.18
N VAL A 29 2.15 15.50 -10.02
CA VAL A 29 1.40 14.27 -9.72
C VAL A 29 1.94 13.66 -8.45
N VAL A 30 1.04 13.38 -7.51
CA VAL A 30 1.34 12.63 -6.27
C VAL A 30 0.52 11.34 -6.31
N LEU A 31 1.20 10.19 -6.29
CA LEU A 31 0.59 8.87 -6.21
C LEU A 31 0.82 8.28 -4.81
N ILE A 32 -0.26 8.03 -4.07
CA ILE A 32 -0.21 7.37 -2.77
C ILE A 32 -0.82 5.98 -2.90
N VAL A 33 -0.09 4.96 -2.47
CA VAL A 33 -0.51 3.56 -2.55
C VAL A 33 -0.43 2.92 -1.17
N CYS A 34 -1.53 2.32 -0.72
CA CYS A 34 -1.57 1.49 0.49
C CYS A 34 -1.66 0.02 0.08
N ASP A 35 -0.94 -0.85 0.79
CA ASP A 35 -0.96 -2.29 0.51
C ASP A 35 -2.09 -2.97 1.29
N ASP A 36 -2.86 -3.83 0.63
CA ASP A 36 -3.99 -4.57 1.20
C ASP A 36 -5.12 -3.69 1.82
N LEU A 37 -5.22 -2.42 1.43
CA LEU A 37 -6.33 -1.57 1.84
C LEU A 37 -7.60 -1.97 1.10
N ASN A 38 -8.64 -2.33 1.84
CA ASN A 38 -9.98 -2.58 1.33
C ASN A 38 -10.86 -1.29 1.40
N ASP A 39 -12.17 -1.44 1.30
CA ASP A 39 -13.14 -0.33 1.35
C ASP A 39 -13.46 0.18 2.76
N TYR A 40 -12.70 -0.23 3.80
CA TYR A 40 -12.84 0.29 5.18
C TYR A 40 -12.26 1.71 5.30
N VAL A 41 -12.71 2.56 4.39
CA VAL A 41 -12.47 3.99 4.33
C VAL A 41 -13.82 4.67 4.52
N ALA A 42 -13.90 5.65 5.44
CA ALA A 42 -15.21 6.14 5.93
C ALA A 42 -16.10 6.67 4.79
N HIS A 43 -15.56 7.42 3.82
CA HIS A 43 -16.34 7.92 2.69
C HIS A 43 -16.79 6.83 1.70
N LEU A 44 -16.17 5.65 1.71
CA LEU A 44 -16.61 4.51 0.90
C LEU A 44 -17.73 3.71 1.60
N GLY A 45 -17.79 3.78 2.92
CA GLY A 45 -18.84 3.15 3.73
C GLY A 45 -18.65 1.64 3.92
N GLY A 46 -17.46 1.09 3.68
CA GLY A 46 -17.19 -0.34 3.82
C GLY A 46 -17.27 -0.85 5.26
N HIS A 47 -16.94 0.01 6.24
CA HIS A 47 -17.15 -0.29 7.65
C HIS A 47 -17.68 0.94 8.42
N PRO A 48 -18.75 0.82 9.24
CA PRO A 48 -19.41 1.98 9.89
C PRO A 48 -18.52 2.69 10.93
N GLN A 49 -17.51 2.02 11.45
CA GLN A 49 -16.59 2.57 12.45
C GLN A 49 -15.26 3.03 11.87
N ALA A 50 -15.06 2.95 10.56
CA ALA A 50 -13.84 3.44 9.90
C ALA A 50 -13.63 4.93 10.16
N ARG A 51 -12.39 5.34 10.47
CA ARG A 51 -12.01 6.72 10.78
C ARG A 51 -10.82 7.11 9.92
N THR A 52 -11.10 7.72 8.78
CA THR A 52 -10.10 8.10 7.78
C THR A 52 -10.16 9.59 7.40
N PRO A 53 -10.04 10.53 8.37
CA PRO A 53 -10.36 11.93 8.16
C PRO A 53 -9.57 12.60 7.02
N HIS A 54 -8.31 12.22 6.82
CA HIS A 54 -7.48 12.79 5.76
C HIS A 54 -7.82 12.22 4.37
N MET A 55 -8.16 10.92 4.27
CA MET A 55 -8.66 10.33 3.03
C MET A 55 -10.03 10.90 2.67
N ASP A 56 -10.89 11.07 3.68
CA ASP A 56 -12.22 11.66 3.51
C ASP A 56 -12.14 13.11 3.02
N ALA A 57 -11.24 13.90 3.59
CA ALA A 57 -10.98 15.27 3.16
C ALA A 57 -10.51 15.33 1.70
N LEU A 58 -9.60 14.42 1.30
CA LEU A 58 -9.14 14.30 -0.08
C LEU A 58 -10.30 13.92 -1.02
N ALA A 59 -11.13 12.97 -0.63
CA ALA A 59 -12.29 12.53 -1.40
C ALA A 59 -13.33 13.65 -1.58
N HIS A 60 -13.55 14.48 -0.56
CA HIS A 60 -14.45 15.64 -0.65
C HIS A 60 -13.93 16.74 -1.59
N GLY A 61 -12.61 16.88 -1.70
CA GLY A 61 -11.97 17.85 -2.59
C GLY A 61 -11.74 17.36 -4.01
N GLY A 62 -12.05 16.09 -4.30
CA GLY A 62 -11.70 15.43 -5.54
C GLY A 62 -12.79 14.53 -6.11
N VAL A 63 -12.37 13.49 -6.83
CA VAL A 63 -13.25 12.46 -7.39
C VAL A 63 -12.99 11.13 -6.71
N SER A 64 -14.03 10.52 -6.18
CA SER A 64 -13.97 9.19 -5.56
C SER A 64 -14.49 8.12 -6.52
N PHE A 65 -13.64 7.13 -6.85
CA PHE A 65 -13.98 5.99 -7.70
C PHE A 65 -14.46 4.83 -6.84
N ARG A 66 -15.77 4.67 -6.69
CA ARG A 66 -16.39 3.65 -5.82
C ARG A 66 -16.36 2.23 -6.41
N ARG A 67 -16.03 2.07 -7.67
CA ARG A 67 -15.96 0.79 -8.38
C ARG A 67 -14.58 0.63 -9.04
N SER A 68 -13.55 0.63 -8.23
CA SER A 68 -12.19 0.35 -8.65
C SER A 68 -11.82 -1.08 -8.27
N TYR A 69 -11.21 -1.81 -9.19
CA TYR A 69 -10.87 -3.22 -9.01
C TYR A 69 -9.39 -3.43 -9.31
N CYS A 70 -8.70 -4.16 -8.45
CA CYS A 70 -7.34 -4.60 -8.74
C CYS A 70 -7.37 -5.69 -9.82
N GLN A 71 -6.31 -5.76 -10.61
CA GLN A 71 -6.23 -6.69 -11.74
C GLN A 71 -5.87 -8.11 -11.31
N ASP A 72 -5.28 -8.25 -10.13
CA ASP A 72 -4.91 -9.50 -9.49
C ASP A 72 -4.85 -9.24 -7.97
N PRO A 73 -5.46 -10.08 -7.10
CA PRO A 73 -5.46 -9.86 -5.65
C PRO A 73 -4.14 -10.32 -4.98
N ILE A 74 -3.02 -10.22 -5.68
CA ILE A 74 -1.66 -10.50 -5.20
C ILE A 74 -0.80 -9.26 -5.46
N CYS A 75 -0.05 -8.82 -4.44
CA CYS A 75 0.68 -7.54 -4.48
C CYS A 75 1.69 -7.42 -5.63
N ALA A 76 2.43 -8.48 -5.99
CA ALA A 76 3.43 -8.41 -7.05
C ALA A 76 2.79 -8.18 -8.43
N PRO A 77 1.88 -9.06 -8.94
CA PRO A 77 1.25 -8.88 -10.25
C PRO A 77 0.31 -7.66 -10.31
N SER A 78 -0.41 -7.34 -9.21
CA SER A 78 -1.22 -6.13 -9.13
C SER A 78 -0.39 -4.88 -9.38
N ARG A 79 0.76 -4.76 -8.70
CA ARG A 79 1.67 -3.60 -8.83
C ARG A 79 2.33 -3.55 -10.20
N ALA A 80 2.77 -4.69 -10.72
CA ALA A 80 3.28 -4.76 -12.09
C ALA A 80 2.22 -4.28 -13.09
N SER A 81 0.96 -4.71 -12.91
CA SER A 81 -0.14 -4.33 -13.80
C SER A 81 -0.43 -2.83 -13.77
N PHE A 82 -0.68 -2.22 -12.60
CA PHE A 82 -1.06 -0.80 -12.60
C PHE A 82 0.11 0.15 -12.93
N LEU A 83 1.36 -0.26 -12.68
CA LEU A 83 2.54 0.57 -13.00
C LEU A 83 3.03 0.40 -14.45
N THR A 84 2.59 -0.63 -15.17
CA THR A 84 2.91 -0.82 -16.59
C THR A 84 1.70 -0.63 -17.52
N GLY A 85 0.47 -0.66 -16.97
CA GLY A 85 -0.76 -0.68 -17.75
C GLY A 85 -1.06 -2.01 -18.43
N ILE A 86 -0.32 -3.08 -18.09
CA ILE A 86 -0.47 -4.42 -18.71
C ILE A 86 -1.18 -5.36 -17.76
N TYR A 87 -2.29 -5.94 -18.20
CA TYR A 87 -3.04 -6.92 -17.41
C TYR A 87 -2.25 -8.21 -17.17
N PRO A 88 -2.39 -8.87 -16.01
CA PRO A 88 -1.72 -10.12 -15.69
C PRO A 88 -1.91 -11.22 -16.73
N PHE A 89 -3.11 -11.37 -17.29
CA PHE A 89 -3.38 -12.36 -18.34
C PHE A 89 -2.66 -12.08 -19.68
N ARG A 90 -2.18 -10.84 -19.88
CA ARG A 90 -1.35 -10.47 -21.04
C ARG A 90 0.13 -10.68 -20.77
N SER A 91 0.58 -10.39 -19.57
CA SER A 91 1.98 -10.54 -19.17
C SER A 91 2.34 -11.96 -18.76
N GLY A 92 1.36 -12.76 -18.31
CA GLY A 92 1.58 -14.05 -17.66
C GLY A 92 2.08 -13.93 -16.22
N ASP A 93 2.09 -12.71 -15.64
CA ASP A 93 2.54 -12.47 -14.28
C ASP A 93 1.39 -12.67 -13.29
N PHE A 94 1.37 -13.84 -12.63
CA PHE A 94 0.47 -14.21 -11.54
C PHE A 94 1.25 -14.67 -10.30
N THR A 95 2.53 -14.28 -10.19
CA THR A 95 3.45 -14.85 -9.20
C THR A 95 4.24 -13.75 -8.46
N PHE A 96 5.14 -14.20 -7.57
CA PHE A 96 6.11 -13.33 -6.91
C PHE A 96 7.47 -13.28 -7.65
N ARG A 97 7.54 -13.70 -8.90
CA ARG A 97 8.75 -13.51 -9.72
C ARG A 97 8.98 -12.01 -9.99
N PRO A 98 10.22 -11.58 -10.19
CA PRO A 98 10.50 -10.22 -10.62
C PRO A 98 9.75 -9.87 -11.90
N TRP A 99 8.95 -8.82 -11.88
CA TRP A 99 8.11 -8.41 -13.00
C TRP A 99 8.91 -8.18 -14.29
N PHE A 100 10.15 -7.71 -14.19
CA PHE A 100 11.04 -7.47 -15.33
C PHE A 100 11.65 -8.76 -15.93
N GLU A 101 11.31 -9.94 -15.41
CA GLU A 101 11.65 -11.23 -16.02
C GLU A 101 10.56 -11.73 -16.98
N PHE A 102 9.41 -11.09 -17.01
CA PHE A 102 8.34 -11.41 -17.96
C PHE A 102 8.58 -10.64 -19.26
N PRO A 103 8.70 -11.30 -20.42
CA PRO A 103 9.09 -10.65 -21.68
C PRO A 103 8.18 -9.48 -22.08
N VAL A 104 6.87 -9.59 -21.83
CA VAL A 104 5.91 -8.52 -22.13
C VAL A 104 6.18 -7.31 -21.25
N LEU A 105 6.41 -7.50 -19.95
CA LEU A 105 6.66 -6.42 -18.99
C LEU A 105 8.05 -5.80 -19.17
N GLN A 106 9.05 -6.64 -19.48
CA GLN A 106 10.42 -6.19 -19.75
C GLN A 106 10.47 -5.20 -20.93
N ASN A 107 9.65 -5.45 -21.95
CA ASN A 107 9.57 -4.62 -23.15
C ASN A 107 8.51 -3.51 -23.07
N SER A 108 7.87 -3.35 -21.91
CA SER A 108 6.85 -2.33 -21.67
C SER A 108 7.43 -1.15 -20.90
N ARG A 109 6.95 0.04 -21.20
CA ARG A 109 7.32 1.24 -20.47
C ARG A 109 6.53 1.32 -19.16
N THR A 110 7.23 1.53 -18.06
CA THR A 110 6.58 1.79 -16.76
C THR A 110 6.01 3.21 -16.70
N LEU A 111 5.08 3.42 -15.78
CA LEU A 111 4.52 4.75 -15.47
C LEU A 111 5.65 5.76 -15.15
N MET A 112 6.65 5.34 -14.38
CA MET A 112 7.82 6.14 -14.02
C MET A 112 8.63 6.55 -15.26
N GLU A 113 8.94 5.58 -16.12
CA GLU A 113 9.65 5.84 -17.40
C GLU A 113 8.84 6.76 -18.33
N HIS A 114 7.50 6.61 -18.31
CA HIS A 114 6.61 7.48 -19.08
C HIS A 114 6.69 8.94 -18.58
N PHE A 115 6.56 9.18 -17.29
CA PHE A 115 6.67 10.52 -16.71
C PHE A 115 8.06 11.14 -16.97
N ARG A 116 9.13 10.37 -16.78
CA ARG A 116 10.49 10.85 -17.05
C ARG A 116 10.67 11.25 -18.51
N ALA A 117 10.19 10.42 -19.45
CA ALA A 117 10.27 10.72 -20.89
C ALA A 117 9.49 12.00 -21.28
N ASN A 118 8.52 12.40 -20.45
CA ASN A 118 7.79 13.65 -20.62
C ASN A 118 8.33 14.82 -19.76
N GLY A 119 9.56 14.72 -19.26
CA GLY A 119 10.27 15.80 -18.58
C GLY A 119 9.93 16.00 -17.12
N TYR A 120 9.26 15.04 -16.47
CA TYR A 120 9.02 15.05 -15.04
C TYR A 120 10.27 14.64 -14.25
N TYR A 121 10.38 15.17 -13.03
CA TYR A 121 11.27 14.63 -12.02
C TYR A 121 10.55 13.51 -11.29
N VAL A 122 11.11 12.30 -11.32
CA VAL A 122 10.42 11.08 -10.89
C VAL A 122 11.01 10.59 -9.58
N VAL A 123 10.28 10.73 -8.49
CA VAL A 123 10.76 10.37 -7.15
C VAL A 123 9.77 9.44 -6.45
N GLY A 124 10.30 8.55 -5.62
CA GLY A 124 9.46 7.61 -4.90
C GLY A 124 10.07 7.09 -3.61
N SER A 125 9.25 6.44 -2.79
CA SER A 125 9.65 5.81 -1.54
C SER A 125 8.66 4.74 -1.08
N GLY A 126 9.12 3.76 -0.34
CA GLY A 126 8.28 2.73 0.26
C GLY A 126 7.93 1.56 -0.66
N LYS A 127 6.72 1.01 -0.54
CA LYS A 127 6.27 -0.14 -1.32
C LYS A 127 5.49 0.30 -2.55
N LEU A 128 6.18 0.52 -3.67
CA LEU A 128 5.56 0.83 -4.97
C LEU A 128 5.59 -0.35 -5.92
N MET A 129 6.77 -0.88 -6.24
CA MET A 129 6.93 -2.19 -6.89
C MET A 129 7.27 -3.26 -5.86
N HIS A 130 6.78 -4.49 -6.05
CA HIS A 130 7.20 -5.62 -5.20
C HIS A 130 8.70 -5.92 -5.40
N HIS A 131 9.15 -5.92 -6.63
CA HIS A 131 10.58 -5.98 -6.98
C HIS A 131 11.01 -4.62 -7.50
N HIS A 132 11.80 -3.92 -6.67
CA HIS A 132 12.27 -2.58 -6.95
C HIS A 132 13.33 -2.57 -8.05
N ARG A 133 13.16 -1.65 -9.02
CA ARG A 133 14.17 -1.33 -10.05
C ARG A 133 14.59 0.13 -9.88
N GLN A 134 15.84 0.34 -9.43
CA GLN A 134 16.36 1.68 -9.10
C GLN A 134 16.38 2.62 -10.32
N SER A 135 16.61 2.09 -11.51
CA SER A 135 16.67 2.88 -12.73
C SER A 135 15.36 3.55 -13.13
N ASP A 136 14.23 3.15 -12.52
CA ASP A 136 12.94 3.78 -12.79
C ASP A 136 12.80 5.17 -12.11
N TRP A 137 13.67 5.50 -11.15
CA TRP A 137 13.55 6.64 -10.27
C TRP A 137 14.75 7.56 -10.36
N ASP A 138 14.52 8.86 -10.31
CA ASP A 138 15.58 9.85 -10.13
C ASP A 138 16.03 9.87 -8.65
N GLU A 139 15.10 9.61 -7.72
CA GLU A 139 15.35 9.49 -6.28
C GLU A 139 14.45 8.42 -5.66
N TYR A 140 15.05 7.51 -4.85
CA TYR A 140 14.31 6.50 -4.11
C TYR A 140 15.07 6.09 -2.83
N PRO A 141 14.90 6.84 -1.72
CA PRO A 141 15.75 6.64 -0.53
C PRO A 141 15.38 5.41 0.30
N TYR A 142 14.09 5.03 0.35
CA TYR A 142 13.62 3.94 1.18
C TYR A 142 12.86 2.92 0.35
N LYS A 143 13.34 1.68 0.34
CA LYS A 143 12.64 0.52 -0.22
C LYS A 143 11.55 0.05 0.72
N ALA A 144 10.70 -0.87 0.26
CA ALA A 144 9.69 -1.52 1.09
C ALA A 144 10.32 -2.14 2.33
N ASP A 145 9.78 -1.81 3.49
CA ASP A 145 10.18 -2.34 4.79
C ASP A 145 8.93 -2.73 5.56
N TYR A 146 8.69 -4.03 5.73
CA TYR A 146 7.51 -4.58 6.41
C TYR A 146 7.58 -4.43 7.93
N GLY A 147 8.73 -3.97 8.47
CA GLY A 147 8.88 -3.70 9.90
C GLY A 147 7.93 -2.60 10.42
N PRO A 148 7.99 -2.33 11.73
CA PRO A 148 8.88 -3.02 12.66
C PRO A 148 8.44 -4.47 12.88
N PHE A 149 9.39 -5.34 13.29
CA PHE A 149 9.10 -6.71 13.69
C PHE A 149 9.42 -6.89 15.17
N ALA A 150 8.60 -7.67 15.88
CA ALA A 150 8.95 -8.15 17.19
C ALA A 150 10.16 -9.12 17.07
N TYR A 151 11.13 -8.97 17.97
CA TYR A 151 12.40 -9.70 17.96
C TYR A 151 12.71 -10.24 19.35
N ASP A 152 13.04 -11.51 19.46
CA ASP A 152 13.29 -12.19 20.74
C ASP A 152 14.77 -12.20 21.16
N GLY A 153 15.63 -11.54 20.37
CA GLY A 153 17.08 -11.53 20.55
C GLY A 153 17.82 -12.50 19.61
N LYS A 154 17.10 -13.39 18.93
CA LYS A 154 17.63 -14.38 17.97
C LYS A 154 16.97 -14.26 16.61
N GLU A 155 15.63 -14.21 16.60
CA GLU A 155 14.85 -14.19 15.39
C GLU A 155 13.63 -13.28 15.49
N ARG A 156 12.99 -13.03 14.36
CA ARG A 156 11.70 -12.34 14.30
C ARG A 156 10.63 -13.30 14.79
N VAL A 157 9.77 -12.80 15.66
CA VAL A 157 8.67 -13.59 16.25
C VAL A 157 7.33 -12.91 16.00
N GLY A 158 6.25 -13.68 16.11
CA GLY A 158 4.91 -13.13 16.16
C GLY A 158 4.71 -12.24 17.40
N HIS A 159 3.82 -11.28 17.30
CA HIS A 159 3.52 -10.33 18.38
C HIS A 159 3.04 -11.06 19.66
N PRO A 160 3.52 -10.71 20.85
CA PRO A 160 3.19 -11.42 22.09
C PRO A 160 1.70 -11.37 22.47
N SER A 161 0.97 -10.35 22.04
CA SER A 161 -0.48 -10.25 22.27
C SER A 161 -1.32 -11.18 21.39
N VAL A 162 -0.73 -11.79 20.37
CA VAL A 162 -1.43 -12.77 19.51
C VAL A 162 -1.27 -14.16 20.14
N PRO A 163 -2.38 -14.85 20.45
CA PRO A 163 -2.31 -16.19 21.03
C PRO A 163 -1.94 -17.26 20.00
N GLU A 164 -1.46 -18.40 20.52
CA GLU A 164 -1.30 -19.61 19.71
C GLU A 164 -2.68 -20.28 19.43
N PRO A 165 -2.83 -20.98 18.31
CA PRO A 165 -1.82 -21.29 17.31
C PRO A 165 -1.62 -20.20 16.23
N TYR A 166 -2.37 -19.09 16.22
CA TYR A 166 -2.29 -18.08 15.15
C TYR A 166 -0.91 -17.41 15.07
N ARG A 167 -0.31 -17.11 16.21
CA ARG A 167 1.03 -16.52 16.29
C ARG A 167 2.10 -17.39 15.59
N SER A 168 1.96 -18.71 15.64
CA SER A 168 2.86 -19.67 14.96
C SER A 168 2.78 -19.63 13.43
N ILE A 169 1.83 -18.91 12.83
CA ILE A 169 1.84 -18.63 11.39
C ILE A 169 3.07 -17.82 11.01
N GLY A 170 3.58 -17.00 11.92
CA GLY A 170 4.86 -16.31 11.78
C GLY A 170 4.82 -14.81 11.98
N PRO A 171 5.99 -14.15 11.91
CA PRO A 171 6.15 -12.76 12.28
C PRO A 171 5.50 -11.75 11.31
N VAL A 172 5.06 -12.21 10.15
CA VAL A 172 4.33 -11.38 9.17
C VAL A 172 2.84 -11.64 9.30
N ASP A 173 2.37 -12.77 8.81
CA ASP A 173 0.93 -13.04 8.65
C ASP A 173 0.22 -13.39 9.96
N GLY A 174 0.93 -13.95 10.92
CA GLY A 174 0.44 -14.32 12.26
C GLY A 174 0.63 -13.24 13.32
N SER A 175 0.73 -11.96 12.93
CA SER A 175 1.25 -10.96 13.84
C SER A 175 0.55 -9.61 13.70
N PHE A 176 0.00 -9.13 14.82
CA PHE A 176 -0.65 -7.82 14.94
C PHE A 176 -0.73 -7.39 16.40
N GLY A 177 -0.79 -6.08 16.65
CA GLY A 177 -0.91 -5.54 17.99
C GLY A 177 -0.26 -4.17 18.17
N PRO A 178 -0.45 -3.55 19.34
CA PRO A 178 0.13 -2.24 19.61
C PRO A 178 1.63 -2.32 19.88
N LEU A 179 2.35 -1.27 19.47
CA LEU A 179 3.81 -1.19 19.68
C LEU A 179 4.20 -1.26 21.16
N SER A 180 3.32 -0.86 22.09
CA SER A 180 3.56 -0.86 23.53
C SER A 180 3.78 -2.24 24.13
N ASP A 181 3.27 -3.29 23.50
CA ASP A 181 3.26 -4.63 24.08
C ASP A 181 4.58 -5.38 23.89
N VAL A 182 5.52 -4.79 23.12
CA VAL A 182 6.86 -5.35 22.92
C VAL A 182 7.89 -4.43 23.55
N PRO A 183 8.43 -4.76 24.72
CA PRO A 183 9.39 -3.93 25.43
C PRO A 183 10.71 -3.79 24.65
N PHE A 184 11.31 -2.59 24.70
CA PHE A 184 12.60 -2.33 24.09
C PHE A 184 13.75 -2.93 24.94
N GLY A 185 14.51 -3.85 24.34
CA GLY A 185 15.61 -4.53 25.00
C GLY A 185 17.01 -3.97 24.71
N GLY A 186 17.13 -2.84 23.99
CA GLY A 186 18.42 -2.22 23.65
C GLY A 186 19.18 -2.89 22.48
N ARG A 187 20.45 -2.54 22.30
CA ARG A 187 21.29 -3.10 21.24
C ARG A 187 21.46 -4.61 21.37
N GLY A 188 20.98 -5.37 20.37
CA GLY A 188 21.07 -6.84 20.35
C GLY A 188 20.12 -7.56 21.28
N GLY A 189 19.26 -6.83 22.03
CA GLY A 189 18.24 -7.39 22.90
C GLY A 189 16.90 -7.58 22.22
N LYS A 190 15.95 -8.10 23.00
CA LYS A 190 14.55 -8.25 22.58
C LYS A 190 13.92 -6.89 22.32
N GLY A 191 12.94 -6.81 21.43
CA GLY A 191 12.23 -5.55 21.15
C GLY A 191 11.80 -5.42 19.71
N TRP A 192 11.75 -4.18 19.21
CA TRP A 192 11.42 -3.89 17.82
C TRP A 192 12.65 -3.77 16.94
N ILE A 193 12.57 -4.30 15.72
CA ILE A 193 13.62 -4.18 14.70
C ILE A 193 13.04 -3.73 13.36
N TYR A 194 13.81 -2.94 12.61
CA TYR A 194 13.55 -2.64 11.20
C TYR A 194 14.03 -3.77 10.28
N GLY A 195 13.63 -3.68 9.03
CA GLY A 195 14.14 -4.51 7.95
C GLY A 195 13.47 -5.88 7.88
N ALA A 196 12.73 -6.11 6.83
CA ALA A 196 12.17 -7.43 6.57
C ALA A 196 13.27 -8.46 6.30
N TRP A 197 14.30 -8.04 5.54
CA TRP A 197 15.31 -8.92 4.98
C TRP A 197 16.68 -8.24 5.09
N GLY A 198 17.61 -8.83 5.80
CA GLY A 198 18.97 -8.32 5.95
C GLY A 198 19.43 -8.13 7.40
N LYS A 199 20.34 -7.19 7.64
CA LYS A 199 20.88 -6.92 8.96
C LYS A 199 19.82 -6.41 9.92
N VAL A 200 19.76 -6.96 11.12
CA VAL A 200 18.91 -6.50 12.22
C VAL A 200 19.31 -5.06 12.58
N LYS A 201 18.36 -4.16 12.52
CA LYS A 201 18.50 -2.78 12.96
C LYS A 201 17.45 -2.51 14.03
N PRO A 202 17.84 -2.25 15.29
CA PRO A 202 16.91 -1.95 16.36
C PRO A 202 16.07 -0.71 16.02
N MET A 203 14.79 -0.76 16.38
CA MET A 203 13.89 0.37 16.44
C MET A 203 13.62 0.68 17.91
N ARG A 204 13.99 1.88 18.34
CA ARG A 204 13.77 2.31 19.72
C ARG A 204 12.28 2.55 19.93
N TYR A 205 11.73 2.05 21.04
CA TYR A 205 10.39 2.32 21.51
C TYR A 205 10.39 2.46 23.04
N VAL A 206 10.01 3.60 23.55
CA VAL A 206 9.80 3.86 24.99
C VAL A 206 8.30 3.97 25.26
N ASN A 207 7.64 4.79 24.47
CA ASN A 207 6.18 4.96 24.43
C ASN A 207 5.78 5.51 23.04
N ASP A 208 4.50 5.77 22.85
CA ASP A 208 3.95 6.22 21.55
C ASP A 208 4.52 7.56 21.08
N ASP A 209 4.96 8.42 21.99
CA ASP A 209 5.49 9.75 21.67
C ASP A 209 7.04 9.81 21.71
N ASP A 210 7.68 8.84 22.37
CA ASP A 210 9.13 8.71 22.47
C ASP A 210 9.61 7.39 21.85
N ARG A 211 9.74 7.39 20.54
CA ARG A 211 10.14 6.24 19.72
C ARG A 211 10.73 6.67 18.38
N ASP A 212 11.39 5.74 17.73
CA ASP A 212 11.75 5.88 16.33
C ASP A 212 10.50 5.78 15.43
N PRO A 213 10.48 6.42 14.27
CA PRO A 213 9.37 6.31 13.33
C PRO A 213 9.28 4.91 12.73
N THR A 214 8.07 4.44 12.50
CA THR A 214 7.84 3.24 11.68
C THR A 214 8.29 3.46 10.23
N PRO A 215 8.49 2.40 9.43
CA PRO A 215 8.85 2.55 8.02
C PRO A 215 7.87 3.43 7.23
N ASP A 216 6.56 3.26 7.45
CA ASP A 216 5.55 4.07 6.75
C ASP A 216 5.57 5.53 7.19
N GLU A 217 5.82 5.81 8.47
CA GLU A 217 6.02 7.20 8.94
C GLU A 217 7.26 7.86 8.33
N ARG A 218 8.36 7.10 8.12
CA ARG A 218 9.54 7.62 7.40
C ARG A 218 9.21 7.97 5.96
N ASN A 219 8.46 7.10 5.29
CA ASN A 219 8.03 7.33 3.90
C ASN A 219 7.12 8.55 3.82
N ALA A 220 6.17 8.69 4.74
CA ALA A 220 5.26 9.84 4.81
C ALA A 220 6.00 11.17 5.04
N ARG A 221 6.93 11.20 6.00
CA ARG A 221 7.77 12.39 6.28
C ARG A 221 8.59 12.78 5.07
N TRP A 222 9.29 11.82 4.46
CA TRP A 222 10.07 12.08 3.26
C TRP A 222 9.20 12.66 2.13
N ALA A 223 8.02 12.09 1.87
CA ALA A 223 7.12 12.59 0.83
C ALA A 223 6.64 14.02 1.13
N ALA A 224 6.26 14.32 2.38
CA ALA A 224 5.85 15.64 2.81
C ALA A 224 7.00 16.66 2.66
N ASP A 225 8.21 16.31 3.08
CA ASP A 225 9.40 17.16 2.95
C ASP A 225 9.73 17.45 1.48
N ARG A 226 9.65 16.43 0.59
CA ARG A 226 9.88 16.62 -0.85
C ARG A 226 8.81 17.51 -1.49
N ILE A 227 7.54 17.33 -1.15
CA ILE A 227 6.47 18.24 -1.62
C ILE A 227 6.75 19.67 -1.16
N GLY A 228 7.12 19.85 0.12
CA GLY A 228 7.48 21.16 0.65
C GLY A 228 8.71 21.79 -0.03
N GLN A 229 9.70 21.00 -0.43
CA GLN A 229 10.86 21.48 -1.20
C GLN A 229 10.43 21.92 -2.61
N PHE A 230 9.71 21.09 -3.34
CA PHE A 230 9.21 21.41 -4.68
C PHE A 230 8.32 22.66 -4.70
N ALA A 231 7.53 22.88 -3.64
CA ALA A 231 6.70 24.08 -3.53
C ALA A 231 7.51 25.38 -3.38
N ARG A 232 8.76 25.31 -2.92
CA ARG A 232 9.65 26.47 -2.76
C ARG A 232 10.54 26.74 -3.97
N GLU A 233 10.69 25.76 -4.87
CA GLU A 233 11.50 25.89 -6.08
C GLU A 233 10.72 26.67 -7.13
N LYS A 234 11.18 27.89 -7.45
CA LYS A 234 10.68 28.68 -8.57
C LYS A 234 11.19 28.02 -9.86
N ASP A 235 10.34 27.84 -10.84
CA ASP A 235 10.69 27.26 -12.15
C ASP A 235 11.11 25.76 -12.12
N ALA A 236 10.73 25.02 -11.08
CA ALA A 236 10.93 23.59 -11.03
C ALA A 236 10.20 22.89 -12.18
N ARG A 237 10.86 21.89 -12.80
CA ARG A 237 10.18 20.98 -13.71
C ARG A 237 9.04 20.25 -12.95
N PRO A 238 7.96 19.85 -13.62
CA PRO A 238 6.90 19.09 -12.96
C PRO A 238 7.45 17.82 -12.35
N PHE A 239 6.87 17.39 -11.24
CA PHE A 239 7.29 16.15 -10.57
C PHE A 239 6.18 15.08 -10.59
N PHE A 240 6.61 13.83 -10.65
CA PHE A 240 5.85 12.65 -10.29
C PHE A 240 6.43 12.09 -9.00
N LEU A 241 5.71 12.26 -7.89
CA LEU A 241 6.09 11.72 -6.58
C LEU A 241 5.17 10.55 -6.24
N ALA A 242 5.76 9.40 -5.96
CA ALA A 242 5.01 8.23 -5.53
C ALA A 242 5.46 7.78 -4.14
N VAL A 243 4.50 7.49 -3.25
CA VAL A 243 4.77 6.92 -1.93
C VAL A 243 3.90 5.68 -1.69
N GLY A 244 4.55 4.60 -1.29
CA GLY A 244 3.90 3.33 -1.02
C GLY A 244 3.98 2.95 0.46
N PHE A 245 2.84 2.76 1.10
CA PHE A 245 2.71 2.30 2.47
C PHE A 245 2.50 0.79 2.53
N ILE A 246 3.04 0.15 3.54
CA ILE A 246 2.82 -1.27 3.82
C ILE A 246 1.45 -1.45 4.47
N ARG A 247 1.11 -0.60 5.47
CA ARG A 247 -0.14 -0.77 6.22
C ARG A 247 -1.35 -0.42 5.35
N PRO A 248 -2.47 -1.18 5.51
CA PRO A 248 -2.75 -2.20 6.54
C PRO A 248 -2.30 -3.65 6.24
N HIS A 249 -1.44 -3.92 5.27
CA HIS A 249 -0.84 -5.25 5.09
C HIS A 249 -0.15 -5.72 6.39
N THR A 250 -0.21 -7.02 6.68
CA THR A 250 0.48 -7.65 7.81
C THR A 250 2.01 -7.50 7.76
N PRO A 251 2.68 -7.47 8.93
CA PRO A 251 2.15 -7.48 10.30
C PRO A 251 1.48 -6.13 10.61
N MET A 252 0.34 -6.16 11.30
CA MET A 252 -0.42 -4.94 11.58
C MET A 252 -0.02 -4.35 12.93
N TYR A 253 0.94 -3.45 12.93
CA TYR A 253 1.44 -2.76 14.11
C TYR A 253 1.25 -1.27 14.02
N ALA A 254 0.75 -0.68 15.10
CA ALA A 254 0.59 0.76 15.25
C ALA A 254 0.81 1.19 16.70
N PRO A 255 1.08 2.47 16.97
CA PRO A 255 1.02 3.02 18.32
C PRO A 255 -0.31 2.70 19.01
N LYS A 256 -0.25 2.41 20.33
CA LYS A 256 -1.42 2.01 21.13
C LYS A 256 -2.59 2.98 21.03
N LYS A 257 -2.31 4.27 20.93
CA LYS A 257 -3.34 5.30 20.79
C LYS A 257 -4.31 5.07 19.61
N TYR A 258 -3.90 4.38 18.56
CA TYR A 258 -4.77 4.04 17.42
C TYR A 258 -5.66 2.84 17.76
N PHE A 259 -5.14 1.85 18.46
CA PHE A 259 -5.94 0.73 18.98
C PHE A 259 -7.01 1.21 19.95
N ASP A 260 -6.71 2.19 20.80
CA ASP A 260 -7.62 2.76 21.78
C ASP A 260 -8.83 3.50 21.14
N LEU A 261 -8.72 3.89 19.88
CA LEU A 261 -9.83 4.46 19.11
C LEU A 261 -10.94 3.43 18.80
N PHE A 262 -10.61 2.14 18.86
CA PHE A 262 -11.48 1.04 18.48
C PHE A 262 -11.55 -0.02 19.60
N PRO A 263 -12.21 0.26 20.74
CA PRO A 263 -12.29 -0.71 21.83
C PRO A 263 -12.99 -2.00 21.40
N LEU A 264 -12.40 -3.16 21.68
CA LEU A 264 -12.92 -4.47 21.26
C LEU A 264 -14.38 -4.70 21.63
N LYS A 265 -14.83 -4.22 22.82
CA LYS A 265 -16.21 -4.38 23.30
C LYS A 265 -17.24 -3.70 22.40
N SER A 266 -16.89 -2.58 21.78
CA SER A 266 -17.78 -1.80 20.91
C SER A 266 -17.54 -2.05 19.44
N LEU A 267 -16.52 -2.84 19.10
CA LEU A 267 -16.18 -3.11 17.70
C LEU A 267 -17.23 -4.04 17.08
N GLN A 268 -17.77 -3.61 15.95
CA GLN A 268 -18.75 -4.35 15.18
C GLN A 268 -18.04 -5.18 14.11
N LEU A 269 -18.39 -6.44 13.98
CA LEU A 269 -17.95 -7.24 12.86
C LEU A 269 -18.72 -6.86 11.58
N PRO A 270 -18.11 -7.01 10.41
CA PRO A 270 -18.84 -6.91 9.15
C PRO A 270 -20.02 -7.87 9.13
N VAL A 271 -21.06 -7.54 8.39
CA VAL A 271 -22.21 -8.43 8.20
C VAL A 271 -21.73 -9.68 7.47
N ILE A 272 -21.84 -10.83 8.16
CA ILE A 272 -21.54 -12.15 7.59
C ILE A 272 -22.89 -12.80 7.27
N LYS A 273 -23.16 -12.99 5.98
CA LYS A 273 -24.40 -13.66 5.53
C LYS A 273 -24.28 -15.16 5.72
N PRO A 274 -25.16 -15.80 6.50
CA PRO A 274 -25.16 -17.24 6.64
C PRO A 274 -25.34 -17.93 5.28
N GLY A 275 -24.50 -18.93 4.99
CA GLY A 275 -24.57 -19.69 3.75
C GLY A 275 -24.10 -18.96 2.50
N ASP A 276 -23.48 -17.77 2.61
CA ASP A 276 -23.03 -16.97 1.47
C ASP A 276 -22.09 -17.71 0.51
N ALA A 277 -21.28 -18.63 1.04
CA ALA A 277 -20.41 -19.47 0.24
C ALA A 277 -21.13 -20.63 -0.48
N ALA A 278 -22.43 -20.83 -0.26
CA ALA A 278 -23.15 -22.01 -0.80
C ALA A 278 -23.30 -21.99 -2.32
N ASP A 279 -23.35 -20.81 -2.92
CA ASP A 279 -23.44 -20.58 -4.36
C ASP A 279 -22.09 -20.24 -5.03
N THR A 280 -20.99 -20.36 -4.29
CA THR A 280 -19.65 -20.11 -4.82
C THR A 280 -19.21 -21.25 -5.74
N HIS A 281 -19.01 -20.96 -7.02
CA HIS A 281 -18.74 -21.95 -8.07
C HIS A 281 -17.54 -22.88 -7.76
N TYR A 282 -16.49 -22.35 -7.15
CA TYR A 282 -15.26 -23.10 -6.88
C TYR A 282 -15.14 -23.62 -5.44
N ARG A 283 -16.20 -23.57 -4.65
CA ARG A 283 -16.17 -23.97 -3.23
C ARG A 283 -15.56 -25.36 -3.03
N ASP A 284 -15.99 -26.32 -3.85
CA ASP A 284 -15.58 -27.73 -3.72
C ASP A 284 -14.24 -28.04 -4.42
N VAL A 285 -13.74 -27.08 -5.23
CA VAL A 285 -12.45 -27.19 -5.93
C VAL A 285 -11.28 -26.72 -5.05
N PHE A 286 -11.55 -25.80 -4.16
CA PHE A 286 -10.51 -25.29 -3.27
C PHE A 286 -10.27 -26.22 -2.09
N SER A 287 -9.02 -26.66 -1.93
CA SER A 287 -8.62 -27.43 -0.75
C SER A 287 -8.74 -26.58 0.52
N ASP A 288 -8.88 -27.24 1.67
CA ASP A 288 -8.82 -26.60 2.99
C ASP A 288 -7.47 -25.92 3.30
N GLU A 289 -6.47 -26.14 2.44
CA GLU A 289 -5.13 -25.57 2.51
C GLU A 289 -5.00 -24.15 1.93
N ILE A 290 -6.09 -23.56 1.40
CA ILE A 290 -6.07 -22.17 0.93
C ILE A 290 -5.68 -21.27 2.10
N LYS A 291 -4.65 -20.47 1.87
CA LYS A 291 -4.01 -19.60 2.87
C LYS A 291 -5.03 -18.79 3.69
N GLY A 292 -5.97 -18.12 3.04
CA GLY A 292 -6.97 -17.29 3.71
C GLY A 292 -7.91 -18.09 4.62
N LEU A 293 -8.40 -19.25 4.15
CA LEU A 293 -9.28 -20.13 4.94
C LEU A 293 -8.54 -20.72 6.14
N ARG A 294 -7.30 -21.18 5.94
CA ARG A 294 -6.45 -21.66 7.02
C ARG A 294 -6.23 -20.59 8.08
N TYR A 295 -5.92 -19.36 7.68
CA TYR A 295 -5.70 -18.25 8.61
C TYR A 295 -6.97 -17.90 9.40
N TYR A 296 -8.12 -17.84 8.73
CA TYR A 296 -9.41 -17.63 9.39
C TYR A 296 -9.71 -18.69 10.45
N ARG A 297 -9.55 -19.98 10.10
CA ARG A 297 -9.76 -21.09 11.03
C ARG A 297 -8.79 -21.04 12.21
N THR A 298 -7.50 -20.82 11.94
CA THR A 298 -6.48 -20.73 12.97
C THR A 298 -6.71 -19.56 13.90
N LEU A 299 -7.15 -18.41 13.36
CA LEU A 299 -7.53 -17.25 14.18
C LEU A 299 -8.68 -17.59 15.14
N GLY A 300 -9.75 -18.23 14.63
CA GLY A 300 -10.88 -18.64 15.45
C GLY A 300 -10.52 -19.68 16.53
N GLN A 301 -9.53 -20.53 16.29
CA GLN A 301 -9.04 -21.52 17.27
C GLN A 301 -8.14 -20.89 18.34
N SER A 302 -7.62 -19.69 18.10
CA SER A 302 -6.66 -19.03 18.99
C SER A 302 -7.31 -18.17 20.07
N TYR A 303 -8.59 -17.88 19.95
CA TYR A 303 -9.35 -17.07 20.88
C TYR A 303 -10.50 -17.86 21.48
N PRO A 304 -11.05 -17.44 22.65
CA PRO A 304 -12.17 -18.11 23.28
C PRO A 304 -13.38 -18.29 22.35
N THR A 305 -13.61 -17.30 21.47
CA THR A 305 -14.63 -17.37 20.43
C THR A 305 -14.07 -16.88 19.10
N VAL A 306 -14.65 -17.34 17.99
CA VAL A 306 -14.32 -16.83 16.64
C VAL A 306 -14.54 -15.31 16.56
N GLU A 307 -15.61 -14.82 17.19
CA GLU A 307 -15.93 -13.40 17.22
C GLU A 307 -14.82 -12.57 17.87
N GLU A 308 -14.29 -13.02 19.01
CA GLU A 308 -13.17 -12.33 19.68
C GLU A 308 -11.91 -12.29 18.80
N GLY A 309 -11.58 -13.40 18.14
CA GLY A 309 -10.47 -13.45 17.20
C GLY A 309 -10.62 -12.48 16.02
N LEU A 310 -11.81 -12.46 15.42
CA LEU A 310 -12.12 -11.54 14.33
C LEU A 310 -12.08 -10.08 14.78
N LYS A 311 -12.61 -9.76 15.96
CA LYS A 311 -12.54 -8.40 16.51
C LYS A 311 -11.11 -7.96 16.80
N ALA A 312 -10.27 -8.84 17.34
CA ALA A 312 -8.86 -8.54 17.58
C ALA A 312 -8.11 -8.26 16.27
N PHE A 313 -8.36 -9.05 15.23
CA PHE A 313 -7.79 -8.84 13.91
C PHE A 313 -8.30 -7.55 13.25
N LEU A 314 -9.62 -7.31 13.32
CA LEU A 314 -10.24 -6.11 12.77
C LEU A 314 -9.78 -4.82 13.48
N GLN A 315 -9.57 -4.87 14.81
CA GLN A 315 -9.02 -3.75 15.55
C GLN A 315 -7.63 -3.33 15.06
N ALA A 316 -6.82 -4.30 14.67
CA ALA A 316 -5.46 -4.06 14.20
C ALA A 316 -5.42 -3.55 12.75
N TYR A 317 -6.41 -3.95 11.94
CA TYR A 317 -6.60 -3.49 10.56
C TYR A 317 -7.04 -2.04 10.52
#